data_475a37968f31eda3d29d264d54f99fb7
#
_entry.id   475a37968f31eda3d29d264d54f99fb7
#
_cell.length_a   1.000
_cell.length_b   1.000
_cell.length_c   1.000
_cell.angle_alpha   90.00
_cell.angle_beta   90.00
_cell.angle_gamma   90.00
#
_symmetry.space_group_name_H-M   'P 1'
#
loop_
_entity.id
_entity.type
_entity.pdbx_description
1 polymer ?
#
loop_
_entity_poly.entity_id
_entity_poly.type
_entity_poly.pdbx_seq_one_letter_code
_entity_poly.pdbx_strand_id
1 'polypeptide(L)'
;LLSAQVHAEDCEETQAKLTRPFPNFWGIDEHSTRFVPEESTSISAANVHRLKLKWAYGIETNSPRSYPLVTENTIFFGDSGAGLLALDRETGCVKWRHKDSRGNVASAILSRVTESGLTLYFTGRREGVFAVDATTGKTIWKATITQEPVPLYSGTPLLADGKIFVPISSEEVGLSINPFYGCCTTSGGIAAFDATTGEQLWYLPTIEEPARVIGRHFVFVEKWGPSGVPVWSAPTYDSQSGLLFLVRGKNYSDPATITSDAIFAVDADSGKRRWVRQFTEGDTFNMGCLINCPNCPDAPGPDLDFGAPPVIASNGKDQQVLYVGQKSGHVHAMDPSSGEVLWNKHLSRGGYLGGIHWGLAADEKAGILYVPISDYPSGGHSDLPAVPGMFALNLHDGSVLWKNLKDTSALDGFWPGLSPGVVAAEGLVVAGDLAGGLAAYSAEDGSVLWQFDTAKNFTRVNGVDNTGASIDSHGPLIVDDLLLVASGYGGVNMQPGNALLVFQLAQEKVDTDDSSAPEEQAHE
;
A
#
# COMPACT_ATOMS: atom_id res chain seq x y z
N LEU A 1 1.86 -27.41 -33.66
CA LEU A 1 0.61 -26.94 -33.02
C LEU A 1 0.90 -25.58 -32.44
N LEU A 2 0.56 -24.52 -33.19
CA LEU A 2 0.56 -23.14 -32.68
C LEU A 2 -0.60 -23.03 -31.67
N SER A 3 -0.26 -22.87 -30.39
CA SER A 3 -1.23 -22.41 -29.39
C SER A 3 -1.60 -20.98 -29.77
N ALA A 4 -2.83 -20.77 -30.22
CA ALA A 4 -3.40 -19.44 -30.31
C ALA A 4 -3.38 -18.88 -28.85
N GLN A 5 -2.55 -17.88 -28.60
CA GLN A 5 -2.68 -17.05 -27.41
C GLN A 5 -4.04 -16.34 -27.53
N VAL A 6 -4.97 -16.75 -26.70
CA VAL A 6 -6.21 -16.00 -26.51
C VAL A 6 -5.79 -14.72 -25.81
N HIS A 7 -5.60 -13.66 -26.57
CA HIS A 7 -5.44 -12.32 -26.02
C HIS A 7 -6.73 -11.96 -25.27
N ALA A 8 -6.59 -11.27 -24.13
CA ALA A 8 -7.71 -10.61 -23.47
C ALA A 8 -8.55 -9.89 -24.54
N GLU A 9 -9.86 -10.10 -24.52
CA GLU A 9 -10.73 -9.39 -25.45
C GLU A 9 -10.58 -7.90 -25.19
N ASP A 10 -10.04 -7.18 -26.17
CA ASP A 10 -10.01 -5.72 -26.16
C ASP A 10 -11.47 -5.24 -26.23
N CYS A 11 -11.76 -4.14 -25.52
CA CYS A 11 -13.11 -3.59 -25.52
C CYS A 11 -13.50 -3.11 -26.94
N GLU A 12 -14.75 -3.32 -27.31
CA GLU A 12 -15.34 -2.70 -28.54
C GLU A 12 -15.37 -1.17 -28.37
N GLU A 13 -15.73 -0.67 -27.17
CA GLU A 13 -15.70 0.76 -26.82
C GLU A 13 -14.47 1.07 -25.98
N THR A 14 -13.51 1.80 -26.55
CA THR A 14 -12.24 2.15 -25.89
C THR A 14 -12.28 3.50 -25.18
N GLN A 15 -13.35 4.30 -25.34
CA GLN A 15 -13.40 5.65 -24.79
C GLN A 15 -13.55 5.63 -23.26
N ALA A 16 -12.55 6.18 -22.57
CA ALA A 16 -12.59 6.37 -21.12
C ALA A 16 -13.36 7.65 -20.77
N LYS A 17 -14.34 7.54 -19.85
CA LYS A 17 -14.94 8.69 -19.18
C LYS A 17 -14.10 8.98 -17.94
N LEU A 18 -13.41 10.12 -17.97
CA LEU A 18 -12.36 10.47 -17.03
C LEU A 18 -12.84 11.39 -15.90
N THR A 19 -14.14 11.34 -15.60
CA THR A 19 -14.74 12.08 -14.49
C THR A 19 -14.60 11.31 -13.17
N ARG A 20 -14.57 12.05 -12.07
CA ARG A 20 -14.49 11.53 -10.69
C ARG A 20 -13.36 10.50 -10.48
N PRO A 21 -12.09 10.84 -10.75
CA PRO A 21 -11.00 9.95 -10.40
C PRO A 21 -10.92 9.76 -8.89
N PHE A 22 -10.84 8.49 -8.43
CA PHE A 22 -10.76 8.14 -7.02
C PHE A 22 -9.99 6.81 -6.83
N PRO A 23 -9.12 6.67 -5.82
CA PRO A 23 -8.59 7.75 -4.97
C PRO A 23 -7.49 8.53 -5.70
N ASN A 24 -7.22 9.78 -5.29
CA ASN A 24 -6.08 10.55 -5.81
C ASN A 24 -4.80 10.35 -4.99
N PHE A 25 -4.90 9.60 -3.89
CA PHE A 25 -3.79 9.27 -2.99
C PHE A 25 -3.90 7.79 -2.61
N TRP A 26 -2.77 7.16 -2.31
CA TRP A 26 -2.82 5.82 -1.71
C TRP A 26 -3.60 5.83 -0.39
N GLY A 27 -3.43 6.86 0.39
CA GLY A 27 -4.11 7.08 1.66
C GLY A 27 -5.56 7.53 1.57
N ILE A 28 -6.16 7.58 0.37
CA ILE A 28 -7.50 8.12 0.06
C ILE A 28 -7.48 9.65 0.01
N ASP A 29 -6.88 10.30 0.99
CA ASP A 29 -6.68 11.74 1.10
C ASP A 29 -5.18 12.10 1.34
N GLU A 30 -4.86 13.38 1.42
CA GLU A 30 -3.50 13.88 1.65
C GLU A 30 -2.95 13.52 3.04
N HIS A 31 -3.83 13.30 4.01
CA HIS A 31 -3.52 12.92 5.38
C HIS A 31 -3.37 11.41 5.58
N SER A 32 -3.57 10.62 4.52
CA SER A 32 -3.48 9.15 4.53
C SER A 32 -4.44 8.48 5.52
N THR A 33 -5.62 9.07 5.75
CA THR A 33 -6.61 8.54 6.70
C THR A 33 -7.15 7.17 6.29
N ARG A 34 -7.09 6.84 4.99
CA ARG A 34 -7.69 5.63 4.41
C ARG A 34 -9.17 5.46 4.76
N PHE A 35 -9.84 6.57 5.02
CA PHE A 35 -11.28 6.66 5.21
C PHE A 35 -11.95 7.14 3.94
N VAL A 36 -12.91 6.37 3.44
CA VAL A 36 -13.70 6.71 2.26
C VAL A 36 -14.95 7.47 2.70
N PRO A 37 -15.08 8.76 2.33
CA PRO A 37 -16.22 9.55 2.73
C PRO A 37 -17.52 9.09 2.04
N GLU A 38 -18.67 9.38 2.68
CA GLU A 38 -20.01 8.95 2.23
C GLU A 38 -20.34 9.35 0.78
N GLU A 39 -19.86 10.51 0.33
CA GLU A 39 -20.07 10.97 -1.05
C GLU A 39 -19.27 10.18 -2.09
N SER A 40 -18.29 9.40 -1.66
CA SER A 40 -17.44 8.57 -2.53
C SER A 40 -17.76 7.09 -2.50
N THR A 41 -18.71 6.66 -1.65
CA THR A 41 -19.15 5.27 -1.61
C THR A 41 -20.57 5.11 -1.10
N SER A 42 -21.27 4.12 -1.61
CA SER A 42 -22.54 3.63 -1.07
C SER A 42 -22.37 2.40 -0.16
N ILE A 43 -21.13 1.89 0.00
CA ILE A 43 -20.85 0.76 0.87
C ILE A 43 -20.77 1.24 2.32
N SER A 44 -21.54 0.60 3.19
CA SER A 44 -21.60 0.89 4.62
C SER A 44 -21.78 -0.40 5.43
N ALA A 45 -21.70 -0.31 6.75
CA ALA A 45 -21.97 -1.44 7.64
C ALA A 45 -23.36 -2.06 7.39
N ALA A 46 -24.35 -1.26 7.00
CA ALA A 46 -25.72 -1.71 6.77
C ALA A 46 -25.88 -2.63 5.55
N ASN A 47 -25.01 -2.49 4.53
CA ASN A 47 -25.21 -3.17 3.24
C ASN A 47 -24.01 -4.00 2.74
N VAL A 48 -22.86 -3.94 3.41
CA VAL A 48 -21.63 -4.64 2.99
C VAL A 48 -21.82 -6.15 2.81
N HIS A 49 -22.77 -6.76 3.54
CA HIS A 49 -23.12 -8.18 3.42
C HIS A 49 -23.69 -8.54 2.02
N ARG A 50 -24.09 -7.55 1.22
CA ARG A 50 -24.60 -7.71 -0.14
C ARG A 50 -23.51 -7.74 -1.21
N LEU A 51 -22.23 -7.54 -0.85
CA LEU A 51 -21.12 -7.60 -1.80
C LEU A 51 -21.03 -8.98 -2.48
N LYS A 52 -20.92 -8.96 -3.81
CA LYS A 52 -20.71 -10.15 -4.64
C LYS A 52 -19.59 -9.88 -5.63
N LEU A 53 -18.81 -10.92 -5.95
CA LEU A 53 -17.80 -10.83 -6.99
C LEU A 53 -18.50 -10.49 -8.32
N LYS A 54 -18.11 -9.35 -8.92
CA LYS A 54 -18.57 -8.89 -10.22
C LYS A 54 -17.77 -9.55 -11.33
N TRP A 55 -16.45 -9.43 -11.27
CA TRP A 55 -15.51 -10.07 -12.19
C TRP A 55 -14.12 -10.22 -11.57
N ALA A 56 -13.31 -11.08 -12.20
CA ALA A 56 -11.91 -11.31 -11.86
C ALA A 56 -11.03 -11.17 -13.11
N TYR A 57 -9.95 -10.39 -13.00
CA TYR A 57 -8.95 -10.19 -14.05
C TYR A 57 -7.66 -10.95 -13.68
N GLY A 58 -7.15 -11.77 -14.61
CA GLY A 58 -5.86 -12.45 -14.44
C GLY A 58 -4.69 -11.52 -14.79
N ILE A 59 -3.85 -11.24 -13.81
CA ILE A 59 -2.62 -10.46 -13.97
C ILE A 59 -1.56 -11.35 -14.61
N GLU A 60 -0.73 -10.83 -15.53
CA GLU A 60 0.24 -11.64 -16.28
C GLU A 60 1.38 -12.21 -15.40
N THR A 61 1.59 -11.64 -14.20
CA THR A 61 2.63 -12.09 -13.27
C THR A 61 2.10 -12.42 -11.90
N ASN A 62 2.82 -13.29 -11.17
CA ASN A 62 2.49 -13.68 -9.80
C ASN A 62 3.10 -12.69 -8.81
N SER A 63 2.46 -11.65 -8.50
CA SER A 63 2.74 -10.69 -7.40
C SER A 63 2.20 -9.29 -7.72
N PRO A 64 0.90 -9.09 -7.68
CA PRO A 64 0.30 -7.78 -7.90
C PRO A 64 0.76 -6.81 -6.80
N ARG A 65 1.21 -5.62 -7.22
CA ARG A 65 1.77 -4.60 -6.31
C ARG A 65 1.16 -3.21 -6.51
N SER A 66 0.21 -3.07 -7.44
CA SER A 66 -0.39 -1.77 -7.74
C SER A 66 -1.68 -1.56 -6.96
N TYR A 67 -2.03 -0.29 -6.78
CA TYR A 67 -3.30 0.15 -6.19
C TYR A 67 -4.10 0.88 -7.27
N PRO A 68 -5.36 0.49 -7.52
CA PRO A 68 -6.13 1.02 -8.65
C PRO A 68 -6.59 2.45 -8.44
N LEU A 69 -6.81 3.15 -9.57
CA LEU A 69 -7.57 4.38 -9.67
C LEU A 69 -8.85 4.09 -10.46
N VAL A 70 -9.99 4.56 -10.00
CA VAL A 70 -11.30 4.33 -10.62
C VAL A 70 -11.89 5.66 -11.09
N THR A 71 -12.44 5.67 -12.31
CA THR A 71 -13.25 6.76 -12.85
C THR A 71 -14.67 6.26 -13.16
N GLU A 72 -15.49 7.07 -13.81
CA GLU A 72 -16.90 6.72 -14.09
C GLU A 72 -17.05 5.37 -14.82
N ASN A 73 -16.19 5.06 -15.81
CA ASN A 73 -16.27 3.82 -16.58
C ASN A 73 -14.92 3.09 -16.75
N THR A 74 -13.87 3.49 -16.02
CA THR A 74 -12.53 2.94 -16.23
C THR A 74 -11.82 2.69 -14.91
N ILE A 75 -11.16 1.54 -14.80
CA ILE A 75 -10.24 1.19 -13.73
C ILE A 75 -8.82 1.21 -14.30
N PHE A 76 -7.96 2.07 -13.76
CA PHE A 76 -6.54 2.06 -14.07
C PHE A 76 -5.81 1.21 -13.05
N PHE A 77 -5.04 0.23 -13.54
CA PHE A 77 -4.35 -0.73 -12.69
C PHE A 77 -2.98 -1.09 -13.25
N GLY A 78 -2.00 -1.23 -12.39
CA GLY A 78 -0.66 -1.67 -12.76
C GLY A 78 -0.53 -3.18 -12.75
N ASP A 79 -0.30 -3.76 -13.91
CA ASP A 79 0.07 -5.16 -14.06
C ASP A 79 1.61 -5.28 -14.07
N SER A 80 2.15 -6.18 -13.25
CA SER A 80 3.60 -6.36 -13.14
C SER A 80 4.26 -6.94 -14.40
N GLY A 81 3.49 -7.50 -15.34
CA GLY A 81 3.96 -8.01 -16.64
C GLY A 81 3.58 -7.10 -17.80
N ALA A 82 2.36 -6.56 -17.79
CA ALA A 82 1.79 -5.79 -18.90
C ALA A 82 1.94 -4.27 -18.75
N GLY A 83 2.38 -3.76 -17.59
CA GLY A 83 2.50 -2.34 -17.32
C GLY A 83 1.18 -1.71 -16.84
N LEU A 84 0.94 -0.43 -17.14
CA LEU A 84 -0.31 0.22 -16.79
C LEU A 84 -1.42 -0.15 -17.77
N LEU A 85 -2.58 -0.54 -17.24
CA LEU A 85 -3.78 -0.91 -17.96
C LEU A 85 -4.92 0.07 -17.67
N ALA A 86 -5.76 0.31 -18.68
CA ALA A 86 -7.09 0.85 -18.51
C ALA A 86 -8.11 -0.28 -18.77
N LEU A 87 -8.85 -0.64 -17.75
CA LEU A 87 -9.87 -1.67 -17.81
C LEU A 87 -11.26 -1.03 -17.82
N ASP A 88 -12.18 -1.61 -18.55
CA ASP A 88 -13.59 -1.22 -18.45
C ASP A 88 -14.15 -1.61 -17.08
N ARG A 89 -14.79 -0.68 -16.39
CA ARG A 89 -15.29 -0.87 -15.03
C ARG A 89 -16.38 -1.94 -14.94
N GLU A 90 -17.22 -2.07 -15.98
CA GLU A 90 -18.34 -3.01 -15.98
C GLU A 90 -17.92 -4.43 -16.32
N THR A 91 -17.04 -4.58 -17.30
CA THR A 91 -16.72 -5.88 -17.90
C THR A 91 -15.32 -6.39 -17.58
N GLY A 92 -14.39 -5.51 -17.19
CA GLY A 92 -12.98 -5.83 -16.98
C GLY A 92 -12.18 -6.03 -18.28
N CYS A 93 -12.77 -5.76 -19.47
CA CYS A 93 -11.99 -5.81 -20.72
C CYS A 93 -10.96 -4.67 -20.78
N VAL A 94 -9.95 -4.81 -21.63
CA VAL A 94 -8.84 -3.86 -21.74
C VAL A 94 -9.17 -2.77 -22.75
N LYS A 95 -9.27 -1.51 -22.33
CA LYS A 95 -9.43 -0.35 -23.20
C LYS A 95 -8.11 0.03 -23.88
N TRP A 96 -7.02 0.05 -23.10
CA TRP A 96 -5.68 0.26 -23.61
C TRP A 96 -4.61 -0.26 -22.64
N ARG A 97 -3.38 -0.45 -23.16
CA ARG A 97 -2.18 -0.83 -22.43
C ARG A 97 -1.09 0.20 -22.65
N HIS A 98 -0.42 0.62 -21.58
CA HIS A 98 0.78 1.47 -21.69
C HIS A 98 1.97 0.64 -22.16
N LYS A 99 2.61 1.07 -23.26
CA LYS A 99 3.65 0.29 -23.95
C LYS A 99 5.08 0.62 -23.54
N ASP A 100 5.30 1.78 -22.89
CA ASP A 100 6.64 2.29 -22.61
C ASP A 100 7.19 1.80 -21.26
N SER A 101 6.34 1.40 -20.30
CA SER A 101 6.77 0.68 -19.12
C SER A 101 6.90 -0.81 -19.43
N ARG A 102 8.05 -1.38 -19.13
CA ARG A 102 8.35 -2.81 -19.37
C ARG A 102 7.73 -3.73 -18.30
N GLY A 103 6.65 -3.30 -17.68
CA GLY A 103 6.02 -4.01 -16.58
C GLY A 103 6.52 -3.54 -15.22
N ASN A 104 5.94 -4.15 -14.15
CA ASN A 104 6.31 -3.91 -12.77
C ASN A 104 5.92 -2.51 -12.22
N VAL A 105 4.70 -2.07 -12.55
CA VAL A 105 4.08 -0.95 -11.85
C VAL A 105 3.87 -1.36 -10.39
N ALA A 106 4.57 -0.70 -9.48
CA ALA A 106 4.64 -1.10 -8.07
C ALA A 106 3.96 -0.11 -7.13
N SER A 107 3.31 0.92 -7.67
CA SER A 107 2.68 1.99 -6.91
C SER A 107 1.18 2.07 -7.12
N ALA A 108 0.52 2.86 -6.28
CA ALA A 108 -0.80 3.37 -6.60
C ALA A 108 -0.75 4.24 -7.85
N ILE A 109 -1.87 4.28 -8.57
CA ILE A 109 -2.05 5.17 -9.71
C ILE A 109 -2.66 6.48 -9.19
N LEU A 110 -1.97 7.59 -9.44
CA LEU A 110 -2.41 8.92 -9.07
C LEU A 110 -2.94 9.65 -10.30
N SER A 111 -3.73 10.69 -10.10
CA SER A 111 -4.27 11.46 -11.21
C SER A 111 -4.33 12.96 -10.94
N ARG A 112 -4.27 13.75 -12.01
CA ARG A 112 -4.45 15.20 -12.00
C ARG A 112 -5.26 15.64 -13.22
N VAL A 113 -6.30 16.43 -12.99
CA VAL A 113 -7.00 17.10 -14.07
C VAL A 113 -6.15 18.27 -14.57
N THR A 114 -5.91 18.32 -15.87
CA THR A 114 -5.16 19.37 -16.57
C THR A 114 -6.02 19.99 -17.66
N GLU A 115 -5.56 21.06 -18.30
CA GLU A 115 -6.26 21.67 -19.45
C GLU A 115 -6.41 20.70 -20.63
N SER A 116 -5.48 19.74 -20.78
CA SER A 116 -5.49 18.73 -21.84
C SER A 116 -6.27 17.46 -21.49
N GLY A 117 -6.80 17.33 -20.27
CA GLY A 117 -7.53 16.16 -19.78
C GLY A 117 -6.97 15.62 -18.49
N LEU A 118 -7.17 14.33 -18.24
CA LEU A 118 -6.65 13.64 -17.06
C LEU A 118 -5.25 13.09 -17.33
N THR A 119 -4.29 13.44 -16.49
CA THR A 119 -2.94 12.86 -16.47
C THR A 119 -2.84 11.87 -15.33
N LEU A 120 -2.30 10.68 -15.61
CA LEU A 120 -2.01 9.65 -14.62
C LEU A 120 -0.52 9.67 -14.28
N TYR A 121 -0.21 9.38 -13.01
CA TYR A 121 1.17 9.26 -12.54
C TYR A 121 1.36 7.92 -11.82
N PHE A 122 2.48 7.26 -12.06
CA PHE A 122 2.86 6.02 -11.39
C PHE A 122 4.37 5.82 -11.42
N THR A 123 4.87 4.88 -10.62
CA THR A 123 6.28 4.46 -10.65
C THR A 123 6.42 3.08 -11.27
N GLY A 124 7.37 2.95 -12.20
CA GLY A 124 7.92 1.67 -12.58
C GLY A 124 9.08 1.32 -11.64
N ARG A 125 9.05 0.15 -11.04
CA ARG A 125 9.92 -0.24 -9.92
C ARG A 125 11.41 0.08 -10.12
N ARG A 126 11.93 -0.05 -11.36
CA ARG A 126 13.32 0.23 -11.76
C ARG A 126 13.42 1.29 -12.84
N GLU A 127 12.31 1.87 -13.24
CA GLU A 127 12.23 2.68 -14.45
C GLU A 127 12.00 4.16 -14.17
N GLY A 128 11.66 4.51 -12.93
CA GLY A 128 11.38 5.88 -12.53
C GLY A 128 9.89 6.21 -12.48
N VAL A 129 9.59 7.48 -12.64
CA VAL A 129 8.25 8.06 -12.59
C VAL A 129 7.75 8.32 -14.00
N PHE A 130 6.48 8.03 -14.24
CA PHE A 130 5.80 8.26 -15.51
C PHE A 130 4.61 9.22 -15.29
N ALA A 131 4.42 10.12 -16.25
CA ALA A 131 3.16 10.81 -16.48
C ALA A 131 2.60 10.36 -17.82
N VAL A 132 1.34 9.92 -17.85
CA VAL A 132 0.69 9.45 -19.07
C VAL A 132 -0.68 10.09 -19.25
N ASP A 133 -1.08 10.26 -20.49
CA ASP A 133 -2.43 10.67 -20.86
C ASP A 133 -3.43 9.55 -20.56
N ALA A 134 -4.43 9.82 -19.73
CA ALA A 134 -5.38 8.80 -19.28
C ALA A 134 -6.32 8.30 -20.38
N THR A 135 -6.51 9.05 -21.47
CA THR A 135 -7.35 8.66 -22.60
C THR A 135 -6.66 7.64 -23.49
N THR A 136 -5.34 7.83 -23.68
CA THR A 136 -4.59 7.08 -24.71
C THR A 136 -3.52 6.15 -24.14
N GLY A 137 -3.16 6.31 -22.87
CA GLY A 137 -2.04 5.60 -22.25
C GLY A 137 -0.66 6.04 -22.79
N LYS A 138 -0.56 7.15 -23.53
CA LYS A 138 0.73 7.63 -24.07
C LYS A 138 1.51 8.38 -23.00
N THR A 139 2.83 8.14 -22.98
CA THR A 139 3.76 8.88 -22.11
C THR A 139 3.77 10.37 -22.46
N ILE A 140 3.52 11.21 -21.47
CA ILE A 140 3.72 12.66 -21.53
C ILE A 140 5.17 12.97 -21.18
N TRP A 141 5.63 12.45 -20.04
CA TRP A 141 7.03 12.51 -19.63
C TRP A 141 7.42 11.31 -18.77
N LYS A 142 8.72 11.07 -18.68
CA LYS A 142 9.35 10.09 -17.81
C LYS A 142 10.55 10.72 -17.12
N ALA A 143 10.70 10.48 -15.81
CA ALA A 143 11.81 10.99 -15.01
C ALA A 143 12.44 9.89 -14.13
N THR A 144 13.74 10.05 -13.87
CA THR A 144 14.51 9.20 -12.95
C THR A 144 15.43 10.08 -12.12
N ILE A 145 15.80 9.62 -10.92
CA ILE A 145 16.89 10.25 -10.15
C ILE A 145 18.24 9.74 -10.68
N THR A 146 19.26 10.59 -10.53
CA THR A 146 20.64 10.29 -10.93
C THR A 146 21.59 10.21 -9.72
N GLN A 147 21.10 10.54 -8.53
CA GLN A 147 21.90 10.60 -7.31
C GLN A 147 22.22 9.21 -6.72
N GLU A 148 21.40 8.20 -7.04
CA GLU A 148 21.59 6.81 -6.57
C GLU A 148 21.89 5.88 -7.76
N PRO A 149 22.89 4.98 -7.64
CA PRO A 149 23.29 4.11 -8.76
C PRO A 149 22.29 3.00 -9.09
N VAL A 150 21.55 2.49 -8.09
CA VAL A 150 20.56 1.40 -8.25
C VAL A 150 19.26 1.71 -7.50
N PRO A 151 18.57 2.79 -7.88
CA PRO A 151 17.37 3.23 -7.20
C PRO A 151 16.24 2.22 -7.42
N LEU A 152 15.42 2.04 -6.38
CA LEU A 152 14.22 1.23 -6.41
C LEU A 152 13.02 2.09 -6.03
N TYR A 153 12.08 2.23 -6.95
CA TYR A 153 10.85 3.02 -6.76
C TYR A 153 9.73 2.10 -6.24
N SER A 154 9.91 1.58 -5.02
CA SER A 154 8.98 0.61 -4.42
C SER A 154 7.86 1.26 -3.61
N GLY A 155 8.05 2.49 -3.16
CA GLY A 155 7.04 3.27 -2.47
C GLY A 155 6.06 3.94 -3.44
N THR A 156 4.85 4.20 -2.96
CA THR A 156 3.86 4.96 -3.73
C THR A 156 4.21 6.45 -3.70
N PRO A 157 4.24 7.13 -4.86
CA PRO A 157 4.42 8.57 -4.90
C PRO A 157 3.21 9.31 -4.32
N LEU A 158 3.40 10.59 -3.99
CA LEU A 158 2.35 11.51 -3.57
C LEU A 158 2.29 12.70 -4.54
N LEU A 159 1.09 13.09 -4.95
CA LEU A 159 0.85 14.28 -5.75
C LEU A 159 0.23 15.38 -4.88
N ALA A 160 0.96 16.47 -4.66
CA ALA A 160 0.45 17.63 -3.93
C ALA A 160 1.12 18.93 -4.47
N ASP A 161 0.43 20.04 -4.44
CA ASP A 161 0.91 21.39 -4.83
C ASP A 161 1.67 21.44 -6.17
N GLY A 162 1.16 20.67 -7.16
CA GLY A 162 1.79 20.59 -8.48
C GLY A 162 3.10 19.82 -8.53
N LYS A 163 3.47 19.11 -7.47
CA LYS A 163 4.68 18.31 -7.36
C LYS A 163 4.35 16.83 -7.19
N ILE A 164 5.22 15.96 -7.69
CA ILE A 164 5.21 14.53 -7.42
C ILE A 164 6.36 14.23 -6.45
N PHE A 165 6.03 13.77 -5.25
CA PHE A 165 7.00 13.34 -4.26
C PHE A 165 7.21 11.84 -4.36
N VAL A 166 8.42 11.42 -4.66
CA VAL A 166 8.75 10.04 -5.02
C VAL A 166 9.66 9.44 -3.96
N PRO A 167 9.18 8.45 -3.20
CA PRO A 167 10.01 7.72 -2.24
C PRO A 167 11.01 6.81 -2.97
N ILE A 168 12.23 6.78 -2.47
CA ILE A 168 13.36 6.06 -3.05
C ILE A 168 13.87 5.03 -2.06
N SER A 169 14.00 3.81 -2.55
CA SER A 169 14.66 2.68 -1.91
C SER A 169 15.86 2.24 -2.76
N SER A 170 16.46 1.11 -2.48
CA SER A 170 17.59 0.58 -3.25
C SER A 170 17.49 -0.92 -3.49
N GLU A 171 17.97 -1.36 -4.64
CA GLU A 171 18.11 -2.78 -4.96
C GLU A 171 19.15 -3.48 -4.10
N GLU A 172 20.06 -2.75 -3.46
CA GLU A 172 21.14 -3.35 -2.67
C GLU A 172 20.63 -4.20 -1.51
N VAL A 173 19.40 -3.94 -1.01
CA VAL A 173 18.77 -4.82 -0.01
C VAL A 173 18.72 -6.27 -0.51
N GLY A 174 18.43 -6.49 -1.79
CA GLY A 174 18.38 -7.81 -2.42
C GLY A 174 19.73 -8.27 -2.99
N LEU A 175 20.51 -7.34 -3.57
CA LEU A 175 21.84 -7.65 -4.12
C LEU A 175 22.82 -8.16 -3.06
N SER A 176 22.62 -7.80 -1.80
CA SER A 176 23.37 -8.29 -0.64
C SER A 176 23.42 -9.81 -0.49
N ILE A 177 22.48 -10.54 -1.09
CA ILE A 177 22.47 -12.01 -1.13
C ILE A 177 23.67 -12.57 -1.90
N ASN A 178 24.21 -11.80 -2.86
CA ASN A 178 25.37 -12.20 -3.63
C ASN A 178 26.66 -11.92 -2.83
N PRO A 179 27.42 -12.94 -2.39
CA PRO A 179 28.62 -12.73 -1.58
C PRO A 179 29.79 -12.08 -2.33
N PHE A 180 29.70 -11.94 -3.64
CA PHE A 180 30.70 -11.25 -4.47
C PHE A 180 30.30 -9.81 -4.81
N TYR A 181 29.13 -9.35 -4.36
CA TYR A 181 28.70 -7.96 -4.47
C TYR A 181 29.31 -7.13 -3.34
N GLY A 182 30.00 -6.04 -3.66
CA GLY A 182 30.51 -5.09 -2.67
C GLY A 182 29.36 -4.28 -2.08
N CYS A 183 28.87 -4.69 -0.94
CA CYS A 183 27.66 -4.12 -0.34
C CYS A 183 27.99 -3.23 0.86
N CYS A 184 27.26 -2.13 1.14
CA CYS A 184 26.27 -1.47 0.32
C CYS A 184 26.61 0.03 0.27
N THR A 185 26.35 0.68 -0.85
CA THR A 185 26.81 2.06 -1.09
C THR A 185 25.69 3.09 -1.18
N THR A 186 24.43 2.63 -1.34
CA THR A 186 23.28 3.48 -1.62
C THR A 186 22.58 3.96 -0.36
N SER A 187 21.93 5.10 -0.47
CA SER A 187 21.02 5.65 0.53
C SER A 187 19.58 5.60 -0.02
N GLY A 188 18.60 5.41 0.86
CA GLY A 188 17.23 5.76 0.54
C GLY A 188 17.07 7.28 0.37
N GLY A 189 15.89 7.74 -0.03
CA GLY A 189 15.65 9.17 -0.21
C GLY A 189 14.21 9.48 -0.57
N ILE A 190 13.99 10.78 -0.80
CA ILE A 190 12.78 11.29 -1.45
C ILE A 190 13.18 12.35 -2.47
N ALA A 191 12.53 12.33 -3.63
CA ALA A 191 12.70 13.33 -4.68
C ALA A 191 11.38 14.03 -4.96
N ALA A 192 11.41 15.32 -5.26
CA ALA A 192 10.29 16.05 -5.80
C ALA A 192 10.50 16.36 -7.29
N PHE A 193 9.45 16.15 -8.06
CA PHE A 193 9.40 16.49 -9.48
C PHE A 193 8.24 17.43 -9.75
N ASP A 194 8.42 18.36 -10.69
CA ASP A 194 7.30 19.15 -11.22
C ASP A 194 6.32 18.22 -11.94
N ALA A 195 5.06 18.24 -11.54
CA ALA A 195 4.05 17.33 -12.07
C ALA A 195 3.72 17.56 -13.55
N THR A 196 4.00 18.74 -14.08
CA THR A 196 3.72 19.11 -15.48
C THR A 196 4.86 18.72 -16.40
N THR A 197 6.11 18.96 -15.97
CA THR A 197 7.31 18.82 -16.82
C THR A 197 8.13 17.56 -16.53
N GLY A 198 8.02 16.99 -15.32
CA GLY A 198 8.88 15.90 -14.85
C GLY A 198 10.28 16.37 -14.44
N GLU A 199 10.53 17.70 -14.37
CA GLU A 199 11.80 18.24 -13.89
C GLU A 199 11.99 17.92 -12.40
N GLN A 200 13.17 17.41 -12.02
CA GLN A 200 13.52 17.20 -10.62
C GLN A 200 13.77 18.54 -9.92
N LEU A 201 12.94 18.87 -8.93
CA LEU A 201 13.02 20.11 -8.17
C LEU A 201 14.06 20.01 -7.05
N TRP A 202 14.04 18.91 -6.31
CA TRP A 202 15.00 18.61 -5.25
C TRP A 202 15.10 17.12 -4.96
N TYR A 203 16.16 16.72 -4.24
CA TYR A 203 16.38 15.36 -3.71
C TYR A 203 16.93 15.46 -2.29
N LEU A 204 16.35 14.69 -1.38
CA LEU A 204 16.82 14.54 0.00
C LEU A 204 17.23 13.08 0.24
N PRO A 205 18.54 12.78 0.39
CA PRO A 205 18.99 11.47 0.83
C PRO A 205 18.62 11.21 2.30
N THR A 206 18.43 9.97 2.67
CA THR A 206 18.16 9.58 4.06
C THR A 206 19.43 9.53 4.91
N ILE A 207 20.57 9.28 4.28
CA ILE A 207 21.90 9.33 4.86
C ILE A 207 22.69 10.40 4.10
N GLU A 208 23.13 11.44 4.81
CA GLU A 208 23.87 12.56 4.18
C GLU A 208 25.36 12.21 3.97
N GLU A 209 25.92 11.36 4.85
CA GLU A 209 27.31 10.92 4.72
C GLU A 209 27.43 9.83 3.64
N PRO A 210 28.35 9.99 2.65
CA PRO A 210 28.56 8.96 1.65
C PRO A 210 29.13 7.69 2.28
N ALA A 211 28.73 6.54 1.75
CA ALA A 211 29.27 5.26 2.17
C ALA A 211 30.79 5.19 1.92
N ARG A 212 31.52 4.55 2.82
CA ARG A 212 32.95 4.32 2.75
C ARG A 212 33.25 2.84 2.97
N VAL A 213 34.46 2.41 2.58
CA VAL A 213 34.91 1.04 2.86
C VAL A 213 35.10 0.88 4.37
N ILE A 214 34.32 -0.06 4.94
CA ILE A 214 34.36 -0.40 6.38
C ILE A 214 35.04 -1.74 6.66
N GLY A 215 35.26 -2.56 5.62
CA GLY A 215 35.87 -3.87 5.73
C GLY A 215 35.96 -4.59 4.40
N ARG A 216 36.39 -5.85 4.44
CA ARG A 216 36.48 -6.75 3.28
C ARG A 216 36.20 -8.18 3.70
N HIS A 217 35.59 -8.95 2.78
CA HIS A 217 35.54 -10.41 2.88
C HIS A 217 36.10 -11.04 1.59
N PHE A 218 36.47 -12.32 1.64
CA PHE A 218 37.20 -13.01 0.55
C PHE A 218 38.41 -12.23 0.04
N VAL A 219 39.05 -11.40 0.90
CA VAL A 219 40.22 -10.56 0.63
C VAL A 219 39.98 -9.39 -0.31
N PHE A 220 39.12 -9.54 -1.33
CA PHE A 220 38.95 -8.58 -2.42
C PHE A 220 37.55 -7.94 -2.50
N VAL A 221 36.52 -8.49 -1.83
CA VAL A 221 35.19 -7.90 -1.83
C VAL A 221 35.05 -6.89 -0.70
N GLU A 222 34.78 -5.64 -1.05
CA GLU A 222 34.67 -4.54 -0.08
C GLU A 222 33.30 -4.53 0.59
N LYS A 223 33.29 -4.32 1.92
CA LYS A 223 32.10 -3.95 2.69
C LYS A 223 32.07 -2.43 2.78
N TRP A 224 30.90 -1.86 2.48
CA TRP A 224 30.69 -0.41 2.46
C TRP A 224 29.62 -0.01 3.48
N GLY A 225 29.70 1.22 4.00
CA GLY A 225 28.70 1.78 4.90
C GLY A 225 29.06 3.19 5.38
N PRO A 226 28.09 3.89 6.04
CA PRO A 226 26.69 3.47 6.24
C PRO A 226 25.88 3.47 4.94
N SER A 227 24.84 2.65 4.86
CA SER A 227 23.95 2.58 3.71
C SER A 227 22.53 2.16 4.08
N GLY A 228 21.61 2.23 3.15
CA GLY A 228 20.21 1.81 3.35
C GLY A 228 19.30 2.95 3.78
N VAL A 229 18.52 2.75 4.84
CA VAL A 229 17.47 3.68 5.31
C VAL A 229 16.47 4.00 4.20
N PRO A 230 15.83 2.97 3.60
CA PRO A 230 14.92 3.15 2.47
C PRO A 230 13.65 3.90 2.86
N VAL A 231 13.09 4.68 1.92
CA VAL A 231 11.70 5.13 1.96
C VAL A 231 10.92 4.25 1.00
N TRP A 232 10.12 3.31 1.52
CA TRP A 232 9.42 2.31 0.71
C TRP A 232 7.90 2.33 0.89
N SER A 233 7.38 3.27 1.69
CA SER A 233 5.96 3.59 1.86
C SER A 233 5.60 4.93 1.20
N ALA A 234 4.31 5.24 1.11
CA ALA A 234 3.86 6.55 0.65
C ALA A 234 4.20 7.63 1.67
N PRO A 235 4.59 8.84 1.25
CA PRO A 235 4.62 10.00 2.11
C PRO A 235 3.21 10.48 2.44
N THR A 236 3.06 11.22 3.53
CA THR A 236 1.82 11.92 3.92
C THR A 236 2.07 13.41 3.91
N TYR A 237 1.13 14.20 3.44
CA TYR A 237 1.27 15.64 3.29
C TYR A 237 0.24 16.39 4.12
N ASP A 238 0.67 17.45 4.78
CA ASP A 238 -0.19 18.42 5.42
C ASP A 238 -0.09 19.76 4.70
N SER A 239 -1.12 20.07 3.93
CA SER A 239 -1.19 21.32 3.14
C SER A 239 -1.23 22.58 4.02
N GLN A 240 -1.65 22.49 5.29
CA GLN A 240 -1.69 23.64 6.20
C GLN A 240 -0.29 24.04 6.68
N SER A 241 0.56 23.07 7.01
CA SER A 241 1.94 23.33 7.45
C SER A 241 2.96 23.29 6.32
N GLY A 242 2.61 22.76 5.14
CA GLY A 242 3.53 22.52 4.03
C GLY A 242 4.54 21.41 4.32
N LEU A 243 4.23 20.51 5.25
CA LEU A 243 5.13 19.43 5.66
C LEU A 243 4.78 18.09 5.01
N LEU A 244 5.82 17.38 4.58
CA LEU A 244 5.78 15.97 4.22
C LEU A 244 6.26 15.13 5.41
N PHE A 245 5.51 14.10 5.75
CA PHE A 245 5.90 13.10 6.75
C PHE A 245 6.31 11.81 6.07
N LEU A 246 7.51 11.35 6.40
CA LEU A 246 8.14 10.17 5.83
C LEU A 246 8.47 9.18 6.92
N VAL A 247 8.22 7.91 6.66
CA VAL A 247 8.68 6.81 7.50
C VAL A 247 9.81 6.06 6.79
N ARG A 248 10.72 5.48 7.56
CA ARG A 248 11.97 4.91 7.06
C ARG A 248 12.27 3.56 7.65
N GLY A 249 12.99 2.77 6.86
CA GLY A 249 13.49 1.48 7.31
C GLY A 249 14.91 1.52 7.87
N LYS A 250 15.44 0.33 8.10
CA LYS A 250 16.76 0.06 8.66
C LYS A 250 17.93 0.44 7.76
N ASN A 251 19.12 0.50 8.34
CA ASN A 251 20.36 0.49 7.57
C ASN A 251 20.59 -0.87 6.89
N TYR A 252 21.26 -0.90 5.74
CA TYR A 252 21.67 -2.15 5.07
C TYR A 252 23.04 -2.62 5.51
N SER A 253 23.89 -1.70 5.97
CA SER A 253 25.26 -1.96 6.44
C SER A 253 25.62 -1.07 7.61
N ASP A 254 26.64 -1.51 8.35
CA ASP A 254 27.22 -0.74 9.45
C ASP A 254 27.93 0.55 8.98
N PRO A 255 28.04 1.57 9.86
CA PRO A 255 27.37 1.67 11.15
C PRO A 255 25.89 2.06 10.99
N ALA A 256 25.06 1.70 11.97
CA ALA A 256 23.69 2.22 12.04
C ALA A 256 23.69 3.75 12.20
N THR A 257 22.74 4.41 11.56
CA THR A 257 22.58 5.86 11.60
C THR A 257 21.36 6.26 12.44
N ILE A 258 21.34 7.49 12.94
CA ILE A 258 20.19 8.05 13.68
C ILE A 258 18.94 8.23 12.79
N THR A 259 19.08 7.92 11.51
CA THR A 259 18.02 8.07 10.50
C THR A 259 17.32 6.76 10.16
N SER A 260 17.81 5.60 10.65
CA SER A 260 17.12 4.31 10.52
C SER A 260 15.92 4.23 11.46
N ASP A 261 14.88 3.51 11.04
CA ASP A 261 13.65 3.30 11.82
C ASP A 261 13.13 4.58 12.44
N ALA A 262 13.04 5.61 11.60
CA ALA A 262 12.78 6.97 11.99
C ALA A 262 11.63 7.59 11.19
N ILE A 263 11.05 8.63 11.75
CA ILE A 263 10.07 9.48 11.11
C ILE A 263 10.70 10.84 10.85
N PHE A 264 10.43 11.41 9.69
CA PHE A 264 10.92 12.71 9.28
C PHE A 264 9.76 13.62 8.94
N ALA A 265 9.87 14.89 9.35
CA ALA A 265 9.13 15.97 8.72
C ALA A 265 10.06 16.74 7.78
N VAL A 266 9.61 16.95 6.56
CA VAL A 266 10.35 17.60 5.48
C VAL A 266 9.49 18.73 4.91
N ASP A 267 10.09 19.88 4.70
CA ASP A 267 9.46 21.00 4.01
C ASP A 267 9.24 20.63 2.53
N ALA A 268 8.00 20.62 2.08
CA ALA A 268 7.61 20.13 0.76
C ALA A 268 8.16 20.99 -0.40
N ASP A 269 8.40 22.28 -0.17
CA ASP A 269 8.91 23.19 -1.19
C ASP A 269 10.42 23.06 -1.38
N SER A 270 11.15 22.99 -0.27
CA SER A 270 12.62 23.03 -0.30
C SER A 270 13.31 21.68 -0.12
N GLY A 271 12.60 20.63 0.27
CA GLY A 271 13.18 19.35 0.64
C GLY A 271 13.99 19.38 1.94
N LYS A 272 13.94 20.48 2.71
CA LYS A 272 14.71 20.59 3.97
C LYS A 272 14.05 19.84 5.09
N ARG A 273 14.84 19.01 5.78
CA ARG A 273 14.41 18.31 6.99
C ARG A 273 14.11 19.32 8.10
N ARG A 274 12.92 19.22 8.70
CA ARG A 274 12.47 20.03 9.84
C ARG A 274 12.82 19.35 11.15
N TRP A 275 12.46 18.07 11.29
CA TRP A 275 12.83 17.22 12.42
C TRP A 275 12.99 15.77 12.02
N VAL A 276 13.64 14.99 12.89
CA VAL A 276 13.76 13.53 12.80
C VAL A 276 13.52 12.92 14.18
N ARG A 277 12.80 11.78 14.21
CA ARG A 277 12.58 11.01 15.42
C ARG A 277 12.85 9.54 15.15
N GLN A 278 13.92 9.00 15.74
CA GLN A 278 14.27 7.58 15.69
C GLN A 278 13.54 6.83 16.81
N PHE A 279 13.14 5.57 16.53
CA PHE A 279 12.45 4.70 17.50
C PHE A 279 13.22 3.40 17.77
N THR A 280 13.96 2.87 16.80
CA THR A 280 14.82 1.69 16.98
C THR A 280 16.25 2.07 16.65
N GLU A 281 17.12 2.04 17.67
CA GLU A 281 18.54 2.29 17.50
C GLU A 281 19.28 1.02 17.06
N GLY A 282 20.31 1.17 16.25
CA GLY A 282 21.21 0.07 15.90
C GLY A 282 20.63 -0.95 14.91
N ASP A 283 19.49 -0.67 14.26
CA ASP A 283 18.90 -1.61 13.30
C ASP A 283 19.66 -1.59 11.97
N THR A 284 20.41 -2.65 11.74
CA THR A 284 21.18 -2.90 10.50
C THR A 284 20.81 -4.29 9.98
N PHE A 285 20.17 -4.35 8.81
CA PHE A 285 19.73 -5.62 8.24
C PHE A 285 19.62 -5.53 6.71
N ASN A 286 20.01 -6.62 6.03
CA ASN A 286 19.78 -6.80 4.60
C ASN A 286 19.39 -8.27 4.30
N MET A 287 18.98 -8.57 3.07
CA MET A 287 18.53 -9.92 2.71
C MET A 287 19.65 -10.98 2.79
N GLY A 288 20.92 -10.58 2.77
CA GLY A 288 22.04 -11.47 3.02
C GLY A 288 22.00 -12.12 4.40
N CYS A 289 21.38 -11.48 5.39
CA CYS A 289 21.25 -12.01 6.75
C CYS A 289 20.36 -13.26 6.81
N LEU A 290 19.39 -13.39 5.91
CA LEU A 290 18.49 -14.56 5.86
C LEU A 290 19.23 -15.86 5.48
N ILE A 291 20.39 -15.75 4.83
CA ILE A 291 21.18 -16.89 4.35
C ILE A 291 22.61 -16.89 4.90
N ASN A 292 22.89 -16.12 5.94
CA ASN A 292 24.22 -15.95 6.52
C ASN A 292 25.30 -15.55 5.49
N CYS A 293 24.94 -14.67 4.54
CA CYS A 293 25.87 -14.14 3.55
C CYS A 293 26.88 -13.19 4.21
N PRO A 294 28.15 -13.15 3.76
CA PRO A 294 29.17 -12.22 4.29
C PRO A 294 28.82 -10.73 4.21
N ASN A 295 27.84 -10.36 3.38
CA ASN A 295 27.32 -8.99 3.30
C ASN A 295 26.35 -8.62 4.44
N CYS A 296 25.90 -9.59 5.25
CA CYS A 296 25.14 -9.26 6.46
C CYS A 296 26.00 -8.43 7.40
N PRO A 297 25.48 -7.39 8.07
CA PRO A 297 26.16 -6.68 9.13
C PRO A 297 26.67 -7.61 10.23
N ASP A 298 27.74 -7.22 10.92
CA ASP A 298 28.36 -8.08 11.93
C ASP A 298 27.47 -8.28 13.18
N ALA A 299 26.61 -7.30 13.47
CA ALA A 299 25.59 -7.36 14.52
C ALA A 299 24.23 -6.95 13.93
N PRO A 300 23.54 -7.87 13.22
CA PRO A 300 22.29 -7.53 12.54
C PRO A 300 21.21 -7.18 13.55
N GLY A 301 20.45 -6.13 13.23
CA GLY A 301 19.30 -5.69 13.99
C GLY A 301 18.03 -6.49 13.68
N PRO A 302 16.92 -6.13 14.34
CA PRO A 302 15.66 -6.89 14.28
C PRO A 302 14.79 -6.66 13.04
N ASP A 303 15.13 -5.74 12.15
CA ASP A 303 14.31 -5.35 10.97
C ASP A 303 12.92 -4.80 11.36
N LEU A 304 12.90 -3.73 12.14
CA LEU A 304 11.67 -3.13 12.66
C LEU A 304 11.23 -1.87 11.92
N ASP A 305 11.37 -1.85 10.62
CA ASP A 305 10.98 -0.74 9.75
C ASP A 305 9.62 -0.11 10.13
N PHE A 306 9.48 1.17 9.83
CA PHE A 306 8.19 1.78 9.60
C PHE A 306 7.81 1.57 8.14
N GLY A 307 6.80 0.73 7.87
CA GLY A 307 6.30 0.44 6.52
C GLY A 307 4.94 1.05 6.24
N ALA A 308 4.17 1.32 7.30
CA ALA A 308 2.88 1.99 7.20
C ALA A 308 3.09 3.51 7.03
N PRO A 309 2.50 4.16 6.01
CA PRO A 309 2.48 5.61 5.91
C PRO A 309 1.95 6.25 7.18
N PRO A 310 2.47 7.41 7.59
CA PRO A 310 1.90 8.17 8.69
C PRO A 310 0.46 8.57 8.39
N VAL A 311 -0.39 8.62 9.40
CA VAL A 311 -1.77 9.09 9.31
C VAL A 311 -1.88 10.39 10.09
N ILE A 312 -2.41 11.45 9.49
CA ILE A 312 -2.77 12.68 10.20
C ILE A 312 -4.26 12.65 10.45
N ALA A 313 -4.66 12.77 11.69
CA ALA A 313 -6.08 12.82 12.06
C ALA A 313 -6.29 13.66 13.33
N SER A 314 -7.48 14.25 13.46
CA SER A 314 -7.88 14.93 14.69
C SER A 314 -8.07 13.95 15.84
N ASN A 315 -7.55 14.28 17.01
CA ASN A 315 -7.75 13.46 18.21
C ASN A 315 -9.10 13.70 18.92
N GLY A 316 -10.06 14.37 18.25
CA GLY A 316 -11.36 14.72 18.82
C GLY A 316 -11.35 15.93 19.76
N LYS A 317 -10.21 16.65 19.86
CA LYS A 317 -10.04 17.91 20.62
C LYS A 317 -9.43 19.01 19.77
N ASP A 318 -9.77 19.06 18.49
CA ASP A 318 -9.27 20.03 17.51
C ASP A 318 -7.73 20.07 17.37
N GLN A 319 -7.03 19.00 17.82
CA GLN A 319 -5.60 18.87 17.67
C GLN A 319 -5.30 17.83 16.58
N GLN A 320 -4.57 18.23 15.55
CA GLN A 320 -4.02 17.32 14.55
C GLN A 320 -2.89 16.51 15.19
N VAL A 321 -2.92 15.21 15.00
CA VAL A 321 -1.96 14.24 15.54
C VAL A 321 -1.46 13.35 14.42
N LEU A 322 -0.16 13.06 14.43
CA LEU A 322 0.50 12.14 13.51
C LEU A 322 0.54 10.74 14.14
N TYR A 323 -0.22 9.80 13.58
CA TYR A 323 -0.24 8.41 14.02
C TYR A 323 0.65 7.56 13.12
N VAL A 324 1.53 6.76 13.72
CA VAL A 324 2.46 5.91 12.99
C VAL A 324 2.53 4.52 13.60
N GLY A 325 2.51 3.52 12.74
CA GLY A 325 2.62 2.11 13.11
C GLY A 325 3.98 1.54 12.70
N GLN A 326 4.58 0.73 13.57
CA GLN A 326 5.88 0.10 13.36
C GLN A 326 5.78 -1.43 13.36
N LYS A 327 6.68 -2.09 12.65
CA LYS A 327 6.83 -3.56 12.67
C LYS A 327 7.09 -4.13 14.07
N SER A 328 7.55 -3.30 15.01
CA SER A 328 7.68 -3.67 16.43
C SER A 328 6.35 -3.94 17.16
N GLY A 329 5.21 -3.67 16.50
CA GLY A 329 3.89 -3.74 17.13
C GLY A 329 3.50 -2.51 17.93
N HIS A 330 4.27 -1.43 17.83
CA HIS A 330 3.94 -0.15 18.46
C HIS A 330 3.14 0.75 17.52
N VAL A 331 2.19 1.46 18.12
CA VAL A 331 1.55 2.66 17.56
C VAL A 331 2.04 3.86 18.35
N HIS A 332 2.45 4.90 17.66
CA HIS A 332 2.87 6.17 18.27
C HIS A 332 1.94 7.28 17.77
N ALA A 333 1.45 8.11 18.69
CA ALA A 333 0.80 9.38 18.37
C ALA A 333 1.78 10.50 18.69
N MET A 334 1.96 11.41 17.74
CA MET A 334 2.99 12.42 17.78
C MET A 334 2.43 13.79 17.42
N ASP A 335 3.01 14.83 17.99
CA ASP A 335 2.80 16.19 17.50
C ASP A 335 3.48 16.37 16.14
N PRO A 336 2.72 16.70 15.07
CA PRO A 336 3.28 16.78 13.73
C PRO A 336 4.29 17.93 13.56
N SER A 337 4.21 18.98 14.37
CA SER A 337 5.09 20.15 14.28
C SER A 337 6.47 19.93 14.90
N SER A 338 6.56 19.11 15.95
CA SER A 338 7.77 18.90 16.74
C SER A 338 8.32 17.47 16.70
N GLY A 339 7.50 16.48 16.33
CA GLY A 339 7.84 15.06 16.44
C GLY A 339 7.86 14.55 17.90
N GLU A 340 7.27 15.30 18.84
CA GLU A 340 7.12 14.85 20.23
C GLU A 340 6.08 13.74 20.32
N VAL A 341 6.38 12.67 21.07
CA VAL A 341 5.45 11.56 21.31
C VAL A 341 4.43 11.95 22.37
N LEU A 342 3.16 12.01 22.00
CA LEU A 342 2.03 12.30 22.88
C LEU A 342 1.62 11.06 23.67
N TRP A 343 1.51 9.93 22.98
CA TRP A 343 1.31 8.62 23.57
C TRP A 343 1.90 7.52 22.68
N ASN A 344 2.17 6.37 23.26
CA ASN A 344 2.48 5.16 22.50
C ASN A 344 1.73 3.95 23.06
N LYS A 345 1.51 2.94 22.21
CA LYS A 345 0.84 1.70 22.57
C LYS A 345 1.56 0.51 21.96
N HIS A 346 2.05 -0.40 22.79
CA HIS A 346 2.60 -1.68 22.35
C HIS A 346 1.48 -2.72 22.32
N LEU A 347 1.11 -3.19 21.12
CA LEU A 347 -0.06 -4.05 20.92
C LEU A 347 0.32 -5.52 20.75
N SER A 348 1.49 -5.80 20.16
CA SER A 348 1.83 -7.13 19.70
C SER A 348 3.35 -7.38 19.76
N ARG A 349 3.77 -8.63 19.59
CA ARG A 349 5.20 -8.97 19.69
C ARG A 349 6.07 -8.38 18.59
N GLY A 350 5.48 -8.02 17.43
CA GLY A 350 6.21 -7.50 16.28
C GLY A 350 7.14 -8.49 15.59
N GLY A 351 7.98 -8.00 14.69
CA GLY A 351 8.98 -8.76 13.94
C GLY A 351 9.16 -8.26 12.50
N TYR A 352 10.05 -8.88 11.73
CA TYR A 352 10.40 -8.43 10.37
C TYR A 352 9.26 -8.46 9.34
N LEU A 353 8.26 -9.31 9.47
CA LEU A 353 6.97 -9.28 8.76
C LEU A 353 5.86 -8.64 9.62
N GLY A 354 6.26 -7.88 10.60
CA GLY A 354 5.59 -6.86 11.34
C GLY A 354 4.52 -7.23 12.31
N GLY A 355 4.47 -6.43 13.34
CA GLY A 355 3.26 -6.07 14.03
C GLY A 355 2.38 -5.26 13.06
N ILE A 356 2.77 -4.02 12.74
CA ILE A 356 2.06 -3.15 11.80
C ILE A 356 2.93 -2.97 10.56
N HIS A 357 2.44 -3.40 9.39
CA HIS A 357 3.30 -3.53 8.22
C HIS A 357 3.01 -2.47 7.15
N TRP A 358 1.79 -2.42 6.56
CA TRP A 358 1.56 -1.57 5.39
C TRP A 358 0.64 -0.38 5.59
N GLY A 359 -0.26 -0.35 6.56
CA GLY A 359 -1.09 0.84 6.72
C GLY A 359 -2.18 0.74 7.77
N LEU A 360 -2.47 1.89 8.36
CA LEU A 360 -3.54 2.16 9.31
C LEU A 360 -4.72 2.80 8.59
N ALA A 361 -5.88 2.91 9.26
CA ALA A 361 -6.96 3.80 8.84
C ALA A 361 -7.50 4.57 10.05
N ALA A 362 -7.94 5.81 9.84
CA ALA A 362 -8.51 6.65 10.88
C ALA A 362 -9.90 7.14 10.50
N ASP A 363 -10.88 6.92 11.38
CA ASP A 363 -12.19 7.53 11.32
C ASP A 363 -12.26 8.65 12.38
N GLU A 364 -12.04 9.88 11.93
CA GLU A 364 -12.05 11.06 12.82
C GLU A 364 -13.42 11.31 13.46
N LYS A 365 -14.50 11.05 12.70
CA LYS A 365 -15.88 11.26 13.17
C LYS A 365 -16.22 10.29 14.30
N ALA A 366 -15.79 9.03 14.19
CA ALA A 366 -15.96 8.01 15.21
C ALA A 366 -14.87 8.07 16.31
N GLY A 367 -13.76 8.77 16.08
CA GLY A 367 -12.62 8.83 16.99
C GLY A 367 -11.81 7.53 17.05
N ILE A 368 -11.77 6.76 15.95
CA ILE A 368 -11.19 5.42 15.89
C ILE A 368 -9.97 5.38 14.99
N LEU A 369 -8.89 4.75 15.47
CA LEU A 369 -7.74 4.33 14.68
C LEU A 369 -7.78 2.80 14.51
N TYR A 370 -7.93 2.33 13.27
CA TYR A 370 -7.89 0.90 12.93
C TYR A 370 -6.45 0.45 12.68
N VAL A 371 -6.02 -0.56 13.41
CA VAL A 371 -4.65 -1.06 13.43
C VAL A 371 -4.63 -2.55 13.07
N PRO A 372 -4.24 -2.90 11.84
CA PRO A 372 -4.05 -4.28 11.44
C PRO A 372 -2.74 -4.82 12.02
N ILE A 373 -2.77 -6.04 12.59
CA ILE A 373 -1.61 -6.73 13.13
C ILE A 373 -1.34 -7.99 12.33
N SER A 374 -0.11 -8.11 11.83
CA SER A 374 0.36 -9.27 11.07
C SER A 374 0.95 -10.35 11.97
N ASP A 375 1.89 -10.01 12.82
CA ASP A 375 2.56 -10.89 13.81
C ASP A 375 2.95 -12.27 13.27
N TYR A 376 3.65 -12.29 12.13
CA TYR A 376 4.09 -13.54 11.52
C TYR A 376 4.85 -14.43 12.51
N PRO A 377 4.68 -15.78 12.50
CA PRO A 377 5.18 -16.69 13.55
C PRO A 377 6.70 -16.64 13.80
N SER A 378 7.51 -16.46 12.74
CA SER A 378 8.97 -16.38 12.88
C SER A 378 9.43 -14.93 13.01
N GLY A 379 10.55 -14.72 13.74
CA GLY A 379 11.17 -13.40 13.88
C GLY A 379 10.42 -12.44 14.83
N GLY A 380 9.73 -12.97 15.83
CA GLY A 380 9.14 -12.14 16.88
C GLY A 380 10.20 -11.32 17.63
N HIS A 381 9.88 -10.06 17.94
CA HIS A 381 10.82 -9.11 18.54
C HIS A 381 10.68 -9.02 20.06
N SER A 382 9.51 -9.24 20.62
CA SER A 382 9.25 -9.15 22.06
C SER A 382 8.64 -10.44 22.62
N ASP A 383 8.58 -10.54 23.97
CA ASP A 383 7.99 -11.67 24.67
C ASP A 383 6.45 -11.68 24.68
N LEU A 384 5.81 -10.68 24.03
CA LEU A 384 4.36 -10.66 23.89
C LEU A 384 3.89 -11.83 23.01
N PRO A 385 2.65 -12.32 23.20
CA PRO A 385 2.08 -13.32 22.31
C PRO A 385 1.85 -12.76 20.91
N ALA A 386 1.87 -13.65 19.90
CA ALA A 386 1.37 -13.28 18.58
C ALA A 386 -0.15 -13.07 18.65
N VAL A 387 -0.61 -11.92 18.15
CA VAL A 387 -2.02 -11.52 18.17
C VAL A 387 -2.46 -10.98 16.81
N PRO A 388 -2.32 -11.79 15.72
CA PRO A 388 -2.75 -11.31 14.40
C PRO A 388 -4.23 -11.00 14.40
N GLY A 389 -4.61 -9.87 13.80
CA GLY A 389 -6.00 -9.43 13.77
C GLY A 389 -6.17 -7.93 13.68
N MET A 390 -7.40 -7.48 13.83
CA MET A 390 -7.76 -6.07 13.81
C MET A 390 -7.89 -5.53 15.24
N PHE A 391 -7.30 -4.37 15.49
CA PHE A 391 -7.50 -3.57 16.69
C PHE A 391 -8.13 -2.23 16.31
N ALA A 392 -9.05 -1.75 17.14
CA ALA A 392 -9.54 -0.37 17.12
C ALA A 392 -9.05 0.35 18.37
N LEU A 393 -8.39 1.47 18.16
CA LEU A 393 -7.88 2.31 19.24
C LEU A 393 -8.62 3.65 19.26
N ASN A 394 -8.78 4.22 20.42
CA ASN A 394 -9.23 5.59 20.58
C ASN A 394 -8.13 6.55 20.09
N LEU A 395 -8.45 7.46 19.15
CA LEU A 395 -7.50 8.44 18.62
C LEU A 395 -6.91 9.36 19.70
N HIS A 396 -7.64 9.63 20.78
CA HIS A 396 -7.20 10.56 21.80
C HIS A 396 -6.08 10.01 22.69
N ASP A 397 -6.20 8.74 23.14
CA ASP A 397 -5.32 8.20 24.19
C ASP A 397 -4.73 6.81 23.88
N GLY A 398 -5.03 6.24 22.71
CA GLY A 398 -4.57 4.93 22.29
C GLY A 398 -5.18 3.76 23.09
N SER A 399 -6.25 3.99 23.87
CA SER A 399 -6.95 2.89 24.55
C SER A 399 -7.62 1.96 23.54
N VAL A 400 -7.56 0.66 23.79
CA VAL A 400 -8.20 -0.35 22.92
C VAL A 400 -9.70 -0.30 23.11
N LEU A 401 -10.45 0.03 22.06
CA LEU A 401 -11.91 0.02 22.04
C LEU A 401 -12.43 -1.41 21.87
N TRP A 402 -11.91 -2.09 20.87
CA TRP A 402 -12.17 -3.50 20.60
C TRP A 402 -11.01 -4.15 19.84
N LYS A 403 -11.02 -5.48 19.76
CA LYS A 403 -10.12 -6.27 18.93
C LYS A 403 -10.83 -7.49 18.38
N ASN A 404 -10.51 -7.87 17.14
CA ASN A 404 -10.92 -9.12 16.52
C ASN A 404 -9.66 -9.88 16.09
N LEU A 405 -9.31 -10.94 16.82
CA LEU A 405 -8.11 -11.73 16.61
C LEU A 405 -8.40 -12.92 15.68
N LYS A 406 -7.45 -13.23 14.82
CA LYS A 406 -7.50 -14.43 13.97
C LYS A 406 -7.21 -15.67 14.80
N ASP A 407 -7.98 -16.74 14.57
CA ASP A 407 -7.68 -18.04 15.16
C ASP A 407 -6.45 -18.66 14.47
N THR A 408 -5.42 -18.91 15.25
CA THR A 408 -4.16 -19.54 14.78
C THR A 408 -3.91 -20.91 15.41
N SER A 409 -4.88 -21.47 16.13
CA SER A 409 -4.73 -22.73 16.88
C SER A 409 -4.70 -23.98 15.99
N ALA A 410 -5.28 -23.93 14.80
CA ALA A 410 -5.40 -25.05 13.87
C ALA A 410 -5.09 -24.60 12.43
N LEU A 411 -3.90 -24.02 12.21
CA LEU A 411 -3.50 -23.57 10.88
C LEU A 411 -3.21 -24.77 9.95
N ASP A 412 -4.04 -24.91 8.94
CA ASP A 412 -3.81 -25.78 7.78
C ASP A 412 -3.59 -24.87 6.56
N GLY A 413 -2.42 -24.20 6.49
CA GLY A 413 -2.10 -23.28 5.41
C GLY A 413 -1.24 -22.09 5.80
N PHE A 414 -1.48 -20.97 5.12
CA PHE A 414 -0.72 -19.74 5.32
C PHE A 414 -1.21 -18.96 6.54
N TRP A 415 -0.32 -18.15 7.09
CA TRP A 415 -0.58 -17.34 8.27
C TRP A 415 -1.64 -16.26 7.99
N PRO A 416 -2.71 -16.12 8.80
CA PRO A 416 -3.80 -15.18 8.56
C PRO A 416 -3.54 -13.77 9.12
N GLY A 417 -2.29 -13.33 9.17
CA GLY A 417 -1.92 -12.02 9.69
C GLY A 417 -2.46 -10.89 8.82
N LEU A 418 -2.97 -9.83 9.43
CA LEU A 418 -3.43 -8.63 8.73
C LEU A 418 -2.23 -7.74 8.43
N SER A 419 -1.52 -8.05 7.34
CA SER A 419 -0.34 -7.32 6.89
C SER A 419 -0.68 -6.12 5.99
N PRO A 420 -1.64 -6.21 5.04
CA PRO A 420 -1.91 -5.12 4.10
C PRO A 420 -2.51 -3.88 4.76
N GLY A 421 -2.43 -2.75 4.05
CA GLY A 421 -3.18 -1.56 4.43
C GLY A 421 -4.68 -1.82 4.45
N VAL A 422 -5.37 -1.25 5.43
CA VAL A 422 -6.83 -1.38 5.58
C VAL A 422 -7.55 -0.16 5.02
N VAL A 423 -8.84 -0.28 4.73
CA VAL A 423 -9.68 0.84 4.28
C VAL A 423 -10.93 0.90 5.13
N ALA A 424 -11.29 2.10 5.60
CA ALA A 424 -12.48 2.34 6.38
C ALA A 424 -13.53 3.11 5.58
N ALA A 425 -14.79 2.90 5.92
CA ALA A 425 -15.93 3.68 5.46
C ALA A 425 -16.94 3.76 6.62
N GLU A 426 -18.08 4.41 6.42
CA GLU A 426 -19.07 4.59 7.47
C GLU A 426 -19.46 3.28 8.16
N GLY A 427 -19.13 3.19 9.45
CA GLY A 427 -19.46 2.06 10.33
C GLY A 427 -18.68 0.77 10.08
N LEU A 428 -17.67 0.75 9.20
CA LEU A 428 -16.90 -0.46 8.91
C LEU A 428 -15.44 -0.20 8.58
N VAL A 429 -14.62 -1.26 8.71
CA VAL A 429 -13.25 -1.33 8.17
C VAL A 429 -13.06 -2.65 7.41
N VAL A 430 -12.43 -2.59 6.23
CA VAL A 430 -12.13 -3.76 5.40
C VAL A 430 -10.64 -4.07 5.42
N ALA A 431 -10.30 -5.32 5.64
CA ALA A 431 -8.93 -5.83 5.66
C ALA A 431 -8.78 -7.13 4.86
N GLY A 432 -7.62 -7.27 4.22
CA GLY A 432 -7.15 -8.55 3.71
C GLY A 432 -6.19 -9.23 4.69
N ASP A 433 -5.86 -10.51 4.46
CA ASP A 433 -4.84 -11.23 5.24
C ASP A 433 -3.89 -12.04 4.34
N LEU A 434 -2.79 -12.50 4.93
CA LEU A 434 -1.76 -13.26 4.23
C LEU A 434 -2.20 -14.67 3.81
N ALA A 435 -3.29 -15.19 4.36
CA ALA A 435 -3.90 -16.46 3.93
C ALA A 435 -4.89 -16.30 2.76
N GLY A 436 -5.17 -15.04 2.34
CA GLY A 436 -6.11 -14.73 1.27
C GLY A 436 -7.53 -14.44 1.75
N GLY A 437 -7.76 -14.33 3.05
CA GLY A 437 -9.02 -13.87 3.60
C GLY A 437 -9.23 -12.38 3.35
N LEU A 438 -10.47 -11.99 3.00
CA LEU A 438 -10.91 -10.60 2.89
C LEU A 438 -12.16 -10.43 3.76
N ALA A 439 -12.15 -9.46 4.68
CA ALA A 439 -13.26 -9.29 5.62
C ALA A 439 -13.57 -7.82 5.90
N ALA A 440 -14.86 -7.54 6.13
CA ALA A 440 -15.35 -6.28 6.66
C ALA A 440 -15.74 -6.47 8.13
N TYR A 441 -15.24 -5.58 8.98
CA TYR A 441 -15.49 -5.58 10.42
C TYR A 441 -16.35 -4.38 10.79
N SER A 442 -17.26 -4.56 11.76
CA SER A 442 -18.03 -3.47 12.36
C SER A 442 -17.11 -2.48 13.08
N ALA A 443 -17.32 -1.19 12.85
CA ALA A 443 -16.61 -0.13 13.58
C ALA A 443 -16.98 -0.11 15.07
N GLU A 444 -18.18 -0.57 15.43
CA GLU A 444 -18.73 -0.51 16.79
C GLU A 444 -18.07 -1.53 17.72
N ASP A 445 -17.95 -2.79 17.28
CA ASP A 445 -17.55 -3.91 18.13
C ASP A 445 -16.53 -4.88 17.51
N GLY A 446 -16.13 -4.64 16.26
CA GLY A 446 -15.19 -5.49 15.52
C GLY A 446 -15.78 -6.83 15.05
N SER A 447 -17.10 -7.03 15.13
CA SER A 447 -17.74 -8.24 14.59
C SER A 447 -17.61 -8.28 13.07
N VAL A 448 -17.55 -9.50 12.49
CA VAL A 448 -17.43 -9.69 11.04
C VAL A 448 -18.78 -9.49 10.38
N LEU A 449 -18.90 -8.45 9.55
CA LEU A 449 -20.10 -8.11 8.77
C LEU A 449 -20.17 -8.86 7.44
N TRP A 450 -19.01 -9.12 6.84
CA TRP A 450 -18.87 -9.81 5.56
C TRP A 450 -17.46 -10.42 5.46
N GLN A 451 -17.35 -11.56 4.78
CA GLN A 451 -16.07 -12.20 4.52
C GLN A 451 -16.08 -12.96 3.19
N PHE A 452 -14.90 -13.06 2.58
CA PHE A 452 -14.69 -13.79 1.34
C PHE A 452 -13.30 -14.43 1.31
N ASP A 453 -13.23 -15.69 0.91
CA ASP A 453 -11.95 -16.38 0.67
C ASP A 453 -11.51 -16.13 -0.77
N THR A 454 -10.35 -15.45 -0.93
CA THR A 454 -9.76 -15.17 -2.23
C THR A 454 -8.73 -16.23 -2.66
N ALA A 455 -8.30 -17.15 -1.78
CA ALA A 455 -7.28 -18.15 -2.08
C ALA A 455 -7.82 -19.30 -2.94
N LYS A 456 -8.33 -18.98 -4.11
CA LYS A 456 -8.92 -19.92 -5.07
C LYS A 456 -8.85 -19.43 -6.50
N ASN A 457 -9.18 -20.31 -7.45
CA ASN A 457 -9.30 -19.97 -8.87
C ASN A 457 -10.63 -19.25 -9.14
N PHE A 458 -10.61 -18.31 -10.09
CA PHE A 458 -11.79 -17.55 -10.49
C PHE A 458 -12.05 -17.70 -12.00
N THR A 459 -13.33 -17.54 -12.40
CA THR A 459 -13.68 -17.34 -13.80
C THR A 459 -13.14 -15.98 -14.26
N ARG A 460 -12.29 -16.02 -15.27
CA ARG A 460 -11.54 -14.86 -15.76
C ARG A 460 -12.24 -14.13 -16.89
N VAL A 461 -12.09 -12.80 -16.94
CA VAL A 461 -12.63 -11.97 -18.04
C VAL A 461 -11.61 -11.75 -19.18
N ASN A 462 -10.32 -12.06 -18.98
CA ASN A 462 -9.24 -11.78 -19.92
C ASN A 462 -8.51 -13.02 -20.46
N GLY A 463 -9.07 -14.22 -20.29
CA GLY A 463 -8.44 -15.45 -20.79
C GLY A 463 -7.17 -15.92 -20.04
N VAL A 464 -6.60 -15.09 -19.16
CA VAL A 464 -5.43 -15.43 -18.33
C VAL A 464 -5.90 -16.23 -17.10
N ASP A 465 -5.34 -17.43 -16.89
CA ASP A 465 -5.62 -18.22 -15.69
C ASP A 465 -5.23 -17.42 -14.46
N ASN A 466 -6.13 -17.36 -13.48
CA ASN A 466 -5.90 -16.61 -12.27
C ASN A 466 -6.18 -17.45 -11.02
N THR A 467 -5.38 -17.19 -10.01
CA THR A 467 -5.53 -17.73 -8.68
C THR A 467 -5.34 -16.59 -7.70
N GLY A 468 -6.31 -16.34 -6.85
CA GLY A 468 -6.11 -15.48 -5.70
C GLY A 468 -5.30 -16.23 -4.63
N ALA A 469 -4.64 -15.48 -3.76
CA ALA A 469 -3.79 -16.00 -2.70
C ALA A 469 -3.56 -14.92 -1.63
N SER A 470 -2.35 -14.78 -1.07
CA SER A 470 -2.06 -13.77 -0.05
C SER A 470 -2.45 -12.37 -0.49
N ILE A 471 -3.12 -11.65 0.38
CA ILE A 471 -3.37 -10.21 0.22
C ILE A 471 -2.34 -9.48 1.06
N ASP A 472 -1.59 -8.56 0.44
CA ASP A 472 -0.59 -7.76 1.12
C ASP A 472 -0.42 -6.39 0.45
N SER A 473 0.56 -5.58 0.90
CA SER A 473 0.86 -4.25 0.36
C SER A 473 -0.31 -3.27 0.49
N HIS A 474 -0.82 -2.75 -0.63
CA HIS A 474 -1.78 -1.65 -0.65
C HIS A 474 -3.16 -1.97 -0.05
N GLY A 475 -3.53 -3.26 -0.02
CA GLY A 475 -4.82 -3.70 0.53
C GLY A 475 -6.03 -3.36 -0.36
N PRO A 476 -7.25 -3.45 0.20
CA PRO A 476 -8.50 -3.20 -0.53
C PRO A 476 -8.76 -1.71 -0.78
N LEU A 477 -9.55 -1.42 -1.81
CA LEU A 477 -10.10 -0.10 -2.15
C LEU A 477 -11.63 -0.17 -2.19
N ILE A 478 -12.29 0.78 -1.53
CA ILE A 478 -13.73 1.02 -1.64
C ILE A 478 -13.94 2.27 -2.49
N VAL A 479 -14.86 2.21 -3.47
CA VAL A 479 -15.26 3.35 -4.31
C VAL A 479 -16.65 3.13 -4.89
N ASP A 480 -17.54 4.11 -4.81
CA ASP A 480 -18.95 4.01 -5.20
C ASP A 480 -19.62 2.76 -4.58
N ASP A 481 -20.06 1.81 -5.40
CA ASP A 481 -20.64 0.52 -5.01
C ASP A 481 -19.66 -0.66 -5.16
N LEU A 482 -18.36 -0.38 -5.35
CA LEU A 482 -17.33 -1.37 -5.61
C LEU A 482 -16.36 -1.54 -4.42
N LEU A 483 -15.92 -2.79 -4.24
CA LEU A 483 -14.75 -3.15 -3.46
C LEU A 483 -13.75 -3.85 -4.39
N LEU A 484 -12.53 -3.32 -4.48
CA LEU A 484 -11.45 -3.86 -5.31
C LEU A 484 -10.33 -4.40 -4.44
N VAL A 485 -9.74 -5.52 -4.83
CA VAL A 485 -8.55 -6.06 -4.16
C VAL A 485 -7.67 -6.84 -5.14
N ALA A 486 -6.37 -6.62 -5.06
CA ALA A 486 -5.37 -7.48 -5.70
C ALA A 486 -5.00 -8.62 -4.75
N SER A 487 -5.16 -9.86 -5.19
CA SER A 487 -4.90 -11.08 -4.42
C SER A 487 -3.85 -11.94 -5.09
N GLY A 488 -2.80 -12.32 -4.34
CA GLY A 488 -1.69 -13.11 -4.85
C GLY A 488 -0.32 -12.46 -4.70
N TYR A 489 -0.15 -11.56 -3.72
CA TYR A 489 1.16 -10.94 -3.46
C TYR A 489 2.19 -12.00 -3.06
N GLY A 490 3.14 -12.28 -3.97
CA GLY A 490 4.24 -13.21 -3.74
C GLY A 490 5.43 -12.52 -3.06
N GLY A 491 5.61 -12.78 -1.79
CA GLY A 491 6.73 -12.31 -0.98
C GLY A 491 7.34 -13.45 -0.16
N VAL A 492 8.19 -13.10 0.80
CA VAL A 492 8.76 -14.08 1.74
C VAL A 492 7.62 -14.65 2.61
N ASN A 493 7.44 -15.97 2.58
CA ASN A 493 6.40 -16.69 3.33
C ASN A 493 4.96 -16.30 2.96
N MET A 494 4.73 -15.83 1.74
CA MET A 494 3.42 -15.48 1.20
C MET A 494 3.08 -16.36 0.01
N GLN A 495 1.80 -16.67 -0.17
CA GLN A 495 1.32 -17.46 -1.30
C GLN A 495 1.19 -16.57 -2.54
N PRO A 496 1.94 -16.86 -3.62
CA PRO A 496 1.82 -16.11 -4.86
C PRO A 496 0.51 -16.43 -5.59
N GLY A 497 -0.04 -15.43 -6.24
CA GLY A 497 -1.20 -15.52 -7.11
C GLY A 497 -1.24 -14.31 -8.04
N ASN A 498 -2.33 -14.15 -8.79
CA ASN A 498 -2.37 -13.16 -9.87
C ASN A 498 -3.80 -12.66 -10.18
N ALA A 499 -4.62 -12.44 -9.17
CA ALA A 499 -6.00 -12.00 -9.38
C ALA A 499 -6.23 -10.54 -8.96
N LEU A 500 -6.83 -9.74 -9.85
CA LEU A 500 -7.53 -8.52 -9.47
C LEU A 500 -9.03 -8.86 -9.38
N LEU A 501 -9.61 -8.68 -8.19
CA LEU A 501 -11.00 -9.00 -7.90
C LEU A 501 -11.78 -7.71 -7.72
N VAL A 502 -12.93 -7.62 -8.38
CA VAL A 502 -13.87 -6.51 -8.24
C VAL A 502 -15.20 -7.05 -7.76
N PHE A 503 -15.60 -6.59 -6.59
CA PHE A 503 -16.90 -6.88 -5.98
C PHE A 503 -17.82 -5.68 -6.15
N GLN A 504 -19.13 -5.94 -6.20
CA GLN A 504 -20.17 -4.91 -6.31
C GLN A 504 -21.31 -5.21 -5.35
N LEU A 505 -21.95 -4.16 -4.81
CA LEU A 505 -23.19 -4.31 -4.06
C LEU A 505 -24.29 -4.86 -4.97
N ALA A 506 -24.86 -6.00 -4.59
CA ALA A 506 -26.06 -6.51 -5.27
C ALA A 506 -27.23 -5.54 -5.07
N GLN A 507 -27.99 -5.28 -6.12
CA GLN A 507 -29.23 -4.48 -6.01
C GLN A 507 -30.21 -5.17 -5.06
N GLU A 508 -30.98 -4.39 -4.32
CA GLU A 508 -32.12 -4.92 -3.57
C GLU A 508 -33.13 -5.47 -4.56
N LYS A 509 -33.57 -6.71 -4.35
CA LYS A 509 -34.78 -7.19 -5.04
C LYS A 509 -35.94 -6.37 -4.51
N VAL A 510 -36.47 -5.50 -5.33
CA VAL A 510 -37.80 -4.93 -5.09
C VAL A 510 -38.76 -6.09 -5.30
N ASP A 511 -39.24 -6.72 -4.23
CA ASP A 511 -40.36 -7.64 -4.30
C ASP A 511 -41.58 -6.82 -4.72
N THR A 512 -41.85 -6.80 -6.03
CA THR A 512 -43.13 -6.37 -6.55
C THR A 512 -44.13 -7.49 -6.27
N ASP A 513 -44.60 -7.52 -5.03
CA ASP A 513 -45.76 -8.33 -4.67
C ASP A 513 -46.99 -7.63 -5.25
N ASP A 514 -47.24 -7.86 -6.55
CA ASP A 514 -48.47 -7.45 -7.24
C ASP A 514 -49.55 -8.50 -6.99
N SER A 515 -50.05 -8.54 -5.75
CA SER A 515 -51.25 -9.29 -5.39
C SER A 515 -52.49 -8.39 -5.53
N SER A 516 -52.80 -7.93 -6.75
CA SER A 516 -54.11 -7.44 -7.13
C SER A 516 -54.74 -8.34 -8.20
N ALA A 517 -55.21 -9.51 -7.76
CA ALA A 517 -56.20 -10.23 -8.55
C ALA A 517 -57.54 -9.45 -8.49
N PRO A 518 -58.18 -9.16 -9.62
CA PRO A 518 -59.52 -8.57 -9.60
C PRO A 518 -60.53 -9.61 -9.12
N GLU A 519 -61.30 -9.30 -8.08
CA GLU A 519 -62.52 -10.03 -7.72
C GLU A 519 -63.48 -10.03 -8.90
N GLU A 520 -63.69 -11.18 -9.49
CA GLU A 520 -64.76 -11.45 -10.47
C GLU A 520 -66.12 -11.45 -9.73
N GLN A 521 -66.84 -10.36 -9.83
CA GLN A 521 -68.24 -10.31 -9.37
C GLN A 521 -69.10 -11.21 -10.26
N ALA A 522 -69.51 -12.34 -9.72
CA ALA A 522 -70.59 -13.13 -10.29
C ALA A 522 -71.95 -12.37 -10.12
N HIS A 523 -72.56 -12.00 -11.21
CA HIS A 523 -73.99 -11.69 -11.26
C HIS A 523 -74.75 -12.89 -11.86
N GLU A 524 -75.90 -13.21 -11.21
CA GLU A 524 -76.91 -14.19 -11.63
C GLU A 524 -77.36 -14.07 -13.08
#